data_b70587afeef313aa9c9e893703ab68c0
#
_entry.id   b70587afeef313aa9c9e893703ab68c0
#
_cell.length_a   1.000
_cell.length_b   1.000
_cell.length_c   1.000
_cell.angle_alpha   90.00
_cell.angle_beta   90.00
_cell.angle_gamma   90.00
#
_symmetry.space_group_name_H-M   'P 1'
#
loop_
_entity.id
_entity.type
_entity.pdbx_description
1 polymer ?
#
loop_
_entity_poly.entity_id
_entity_poly.type
_entity_poly.pdbx_seq_one_letter_code
_entity_poly.pdbx_strand_id
1 'polypeptide(L)'
;LAVGLVFDLPGALQRLVPDYTGDLQRQLAQSEEVTKALDLGGLVTDENRELDQCTNGAAELESCGQVPSIRGIQQWFNTPGGAAVDLDELRGRVVLIDFWAYSCINCQRSIPHVVAWDEAYRDAGLSVIGVHSPEYAFEKEPRNVEAGIRDFGIQYPVALDNDLATWTNFRNRYWPAHYLVDADGVVRQVSFGEGHYADTERLIRELLEDADPGVALPAPTEVADETPDAGSTTRRPSSAPRSRRTSAARRRTGAARAR
;
A
#
# COMPACT_ATOMS: atom_id res chain seq x y z
N LEU A 1 42.90 -0.70 6.94
CA LEU A 1 41.46 -0.84 7.19
C LEU A 1 40.92 0.27 8.12
N ALA A 2 41.61 0.61 9.21
CA ALA A 2 41.19 1.65 10.14
C ALA A 2 41.19 3.07 9.54
N VAL A 3 42.16 3.37 8.68
CA VAL A 3 42.29 4.68 8.00
C VAL A 3 41.15 4.89 6.96
N GLY A 4 40.69 3.84 6.30
CA GLY A 4 39.60 3.92 5.34
C GLY A 4 38.25 4.26 5.96
N LEU A 5 38.02 3.85 7.22
CA LEU A 5 36.78 4.15 7.96
C LEU A 5 36.73 5.61 8.46
N VAL A 6 37.90 6.19 8.80
CA VAL A 6 37.98 7.57 9.30
C VAL A 6 37.79 8.62 8.20
N PHE A 7 38.08 8.27 6.95
CA PHE A 7 38.04 9.19 5.80
C PHE A 7 36.94 8.85 4.77
N ASP A 8 35.99 8.00 5.11
CA ASP A 8 34.90 7.56 4.20
C ASP A 8 35.42 7.13 2.81
N LEU A 9 36.61 6.54 2.80
CA LEU A 9 37.27 6.01 1.59
C LEU A 9 36.38 5.04 0.79
N PRO A 10 35.55 4.15 1.43
CA PRO A 10 34.62 3.32 0.67
C PRO A 10 33.60 4.13 -0.15
N GLY A 11 33.05 5.20 0.42
CA GLY A 11 32.08 6.05 -0.27
C GLY A 11 32.73 6.91 -1.37
N ALA A 12 33.97 7.36 -1.15
CA ALA A 12 34.73 8.10 -2.18
C ALA A 12 35.16 7.21 -3.35
N LEU A 13 35.54 5.95 -3.09
CA LEU A 13 35.88 4.96 -4.13
C LEU A 13 34.66 4.54 -4.94
N GLN A 14 33.49 4.42 -4.30
CA GLN A 14 32.23 4.08 -4.99
C GLN A 14 31.83 5.15 -6.01
N ARG A 15 32.13 6.42 -5.78
CA ARG A 15 31.87 7.53 -6.72
C ARG A 15 32.84 7.56 -7.92
N LEU A 16 33.97 6.86 -7.83
CA LEU A 16 34.97 6.76 -8.89
C LEU A 16 34.77 5.54 -9.80
N VAL A 17 33.90 4.62 -9.41
CA VAL A 17 33.53 3.47 -10.25
C VAL A 17 32.48 3.97 -11.25
N PRO A 18 32.76 3.97 -12.58
CA PRO A 18 31.74 4.34 -13.55
C PRO A 18 30.52 3.41 -13.41
N ASP A 19 29.33 3.97 -13.54
CA ASP A 19 28.06 3.21 -13.44
C ASP A 19 27.80 2.41 -14.73
N TYR A 20 28.73 1.49 -15.06
CA TYR A 20 28.53 0.54 -16.17
C TYR A 20 27.57 -0.60 -15.80
N THR A 21 27.22 -0.73 -14.50
CA THR A 21 26.25 -1.73 -14.06
C THR A 21 24.84 -1.34 -14.42
N GLY A 22 24.49 -0.04 -14.37
CA GLY A 22 23.17 0.45 -14.76
C GLY A 22 22.86 0.29 -16.26
N ASP A 23 23.86 0.47 -17.13
CA ASP A 23 23.69 0.24 -18.57
C ASP A 23 23.60 -1.25 -18.89
N LEU A 24 24.41 -2.08 -18.23
CA LEU A 24 24.36 -3.53 -18.38
C LEU A 24 23.02 -4.08 -17.87
N GLN A 25 22.55 -3.62 -16.72
CA GLN A 25 21.26 -4.01 -16.18
C GLN A 25 20.10 -3.61 -17.11
N ARG A 26 20.15 -2.42 -17.73
CA ARG A 26 19.16 -1.99 -18.73
C ARG A 26 19.18 -2.85 -19.98
N GLN A 27 20.37 -3.20 -20.49
CA GLN A 27 20.51 -4.08 -21.65
C GLN A 27 20.05 -5.51 -21.36
N LEU A 28 20.34 -6.03 -20.16
CA LEU A 28 19.89 -7.34 -19.73
C LEU A 28 18.36 -7.38 -19.51
N ALA A 29 17.79 -6.32 -18.95
CA ALA A 29 16.33 -6.20 -18.76
C ALA A 29 15.55 -6.05 -20.09
N GLN A 30 16.21 -5.63 -21.17
CA GLN A 30 15.62 -5.49 -22.51
C GLN A 30 15.80 -6.74 -23.40
N SER A 31 16.55 -7.73 -22.94
CA SER A 31 16.79 -8.96 -23.69
C SER A 31 15.73 -10.01 -23.33
N GLU A 32 14.82 -10.30 -24.26
CA GLU A 32 13.81 -11.37 -24.12
C GLU A 32 14.43 -12.73 -23.76
N GLU A 33 15.59 -13.05 -24.33
CA GLU A 33 16.30 -14.30 -24.06
C GLU A 33 16.86 -14.38 -22.64
N VAL A 34 17.39 -13.26 -22.11
CA VAL A 34 17.92 -13.20 -20.74
C VAL A 34 16.78 -13.22 -19.72
N THR A 35 15.68 -12.53 -20.00
CA THR A 35 14.46 -12.56 -19.18
C THR A 35 13.91 -13.97 -19.08
N LYS A 36 13.91 -14.71 -20.18
CA LYS A 36 13.46 -16.11 -20.25
C LYS A 36 14.46 -17.09 -19.60
N ALA A 37 15.76 -16.86 -19.75
CA ALA A 37 16.81 -17.73 -19.22
C ALA A 37 17.04 -17.56 -17.70
N LEU A 38 16.76 -16.39 -17.16
CA LEU A 38 16.87 -16.11 -15.72
C LEU A 38 15.58 -16.39 -14.94
N ASP A 39 14.55 -16.94 -15.62
CA ASP A 39 13.21 -17.13 -15.04
C ASP A 39 12.66 -15.84 -14.36
N LEU A 40 13.04 -14.69 -14.92
CA LEU A 40 12.48 -13.39 -14.55
C LEU A 40 11.02 -13.26 -15.02
N GLY A 41 10.47 -14.33 -15.57
CA GLY A 41 9.06 -14.46 -16.00
C GLY A 41 8.04 -14.19 -14.90
N GLY A 42 8.45 -14.21 -13.64
CA GLY A 42 7.62 -13.75 -12.53
C GLY A 42 7.39 -12.23 -12.50
N LEU A 43 8.17 -11.42 -13.22
CA LEU A 43 8.00 -9.95 -13.23
C LEU A 43 7.08 -9.48 -14.36
N VAL A 44 7.22 -10.00 -15.57
CA VAL A 44 6.35 -9.68 -16.72
C VAL A 44 5.95 -10.97 -17.42
N THR A 45 4.65 -11.23 -17.45
CA THR A 45 4.05 -12.40 -18.10
C THR A 45 2.99 -11.93 -19.11
N ASP A 46 2.47 -12.86 -19.92
CA ASP A 46 1.34 -12.55 -20.78
C ASP A 46 0.11 -12.10 -20.00
N GLU A 47 -0.01 -12.56 -18.75
CA GLU A 47 -1.13 -12.28 -17.85
C GLU A 47 -1.08 -10.88 -17.24
N ASN A 48 0.11 -10.30 -17.04
CA ASN A 48 0.29 -9.06 -16.27
C ASN A 48 0.95 -7.90 -17.05
N ARG A 49 1.32 -8.11 -18.31
CA ARG A 49 2.09 -7.12 -19.11
C ARG A 49 1.34 -5.81 -19.32
N GLU A 50 0.01 -5.86 -19.32
CA GLU A 50 -0.83 -4.70 -19.61
C GLU A 50 -1.10 -3.84 -18.37
N LEU A 51 -0.82 -4.33 -17.16
CA LEU A 51 -1.03 -3.57 -15.92
C LEU A 51 -0.23 -2.26 -15.88
N ASP A 52 0.94 -2.21 -16.54
CA ASP A 52 1.75 -0.98 -16.62
C ASP A 52 1.13 0.10 -17.53
N GLN A 53 0.06 -0.21 -18.26
CA GLN A 53 -0.65 0.77 -19.08
C GLN A 53 -1.54 1.68 -18.23
N CYS A 54 -1.88 1.25 -17.01
CA CYS A 54 -2.67 2.05 -16.09
C CYS A 54 -1.87 3.19 -15.46
N THR A 55 -2.52 4.33 -15.38
CA THR A 55 -2.03 5.49 -14.64
C THR A 55 -2.32 5.28 -13.14
N ASN A 56 -1.30 5.42 -12.30
CA ASN A 56 -1.48 5.33 -10.85
C ASN A 56 -2.50 6.37 -10.34
N GLY A 57 -3.57 5.91 -9.71
CA GLY A 57 -4.61 6.76 -9.13
C GLY A 57 -5.42 7.54 -10.16
N ALA A 58 -5.59 6.97 -11.36
CA ALA A 58 -6.43 7.59 -12.40
C ALA A 58 -7.82 7.93 -11.87
N ALA A 59 -8.30 9.13 -12.18
CA ALA A 59 -9.66 9.57 -11.83
C ALA A 59 -10.74 9.02 -12.78
N GLU A 60 -10.37 8.43 -13.89
CA GLU A 60 -11.26 7.82 -14.88
C GLU A 60 -10.95 6.33 -15.03
N LEU A 61 -11.94 5.54 -15.46
CA LEU A 61 -11.73 4.12 -15.74
C LEU A 61 -10.80 3.93 -16.95
N GLU A 62 -9.78 3.14 -16.79
CA GLU A 62 -8.83 2.76 -17.84
C GLU A 62 -9.06 1.29 -18.27
N SER A 63 -8.25 0.76 -19.16
CA SER A 63 -8.22 -0.66 -19.51
C SER A 63 -6.78 -1.16 -19.44
N CYS A 64 -6.50 -1.97 -18.43
CA CYS A 64 -5.15 -2.39 -18.04
C CYS A 64 -4.96 -3.91 -18.20
N GLY A 65 -5.74 -4.52 -19.09
CA GLY A 65 -5.72 -5.96 -19.34
C GLY A 65 -6.56 -6.76 -18.34
N GLN A 66 -6.54 -8.08 -18.52
CA GLN A 66 -7.25 -9.00 -17.63
C GLN A 66 -6.59 -9.04 -16.25
N VAL A 67 -7.40 -9.20 -15.21
CA VAL A 67 -6.90 -9.36 -13.85
C VAL A 67 -6.02 -10.60 -13.75
N PRO A 68 -4.79 -10.48 -13.21
CA PRO A 68 -3.92 -11.62 -13.00
C PRO A 68 -4.49 -12.59 -11.94
N SER A 69 -4.08 -13.85 -12.04
CA SER A 69 -4.50 -14.88 -11.08
C SER A 69 -3.91 -14.64 -9.69
N ILE A 70 -4.69 -14.93 -8.64
CA ILE A 70 -4.25 -15.05 -7.27
C ILE A 70 -3.59 -16.42 -7.11
N ARG A 71 -2.30 -16.45 -6.73
CA ARG A 71 -1.54 -17.69 -6.67
C ARG A 71 -0.51 -17.71 -5.54
N GLY A 72 -0.05 -18.90 -5.16
CA GLY A 72 0.96 -19.07 -4.11
C GLY A 72 0.47 -18.73 -2.71
N ILE A 73 -0.83 -18.78 -2.47
CA ILE A 73 -1.45 -18.43 -1.18
C ILE A 73 -1.28 -19.58 -0.20
N GLN A 74 -0.73 -19.28 0.98
CA GLN A 74 -0.51 -20.26 2.02
C GLN A 74 -1.76 -20.56 2.84
N GLN A 75 -2.61 -19.54 3.02
CA GLN A 75 -3.85 -19.65 3.80
C GLN A 75 -4.85 -18.60 3.37
N TRP A 76 -6.14 -18.94 3.48
CA TRP A 76 -7.25 -17.99 3.34
C TRP A 76 -7.95 -17.80 4.68
N PHE A 77 -8.32 -16.55 4.95
CA PHE A 77 -9.14 -16.16 6.09
C PHE A 77 -10.48 -15.63 5.60
N ASN A 78 -11.49 -15.65 6.47
CA ASN A 78 -12.86 -15.21 6.18
C ASN A 78 -13.52 -15.93 5.00
N THR A 79 -13.06 -17.15 4.67
CA THR A 79 -13.69 -18.01 3.68
C THR A 79 -14.20 -19.29 4.33
N PRO A 80 -15.28 -19.89 3.83
CA PRO A 80 -15.81 -21.15 4.37
C PRO A 80 -14.74 -22.25 4.35
N GLY A 81 -14.34 -22.72 5.53
CA GLY A 81 -13.33 -23.79 5.65
C GLY A 81 -11.93 -23.42 5.13
N GLY A 82 -11.62 -22.16 4.93
CA GLY A 82 -10.35 -21.73 4.36
C GLY A 82 -10.25 -21.97 2.84
N ALA A 83 -11.38 -22.09 2.15
CA ALA A 83 -11.41 -22.31 0.70
C ALA A 83 -10.79 -21.13 -0.06
N ALA A 84 -10.07 -21.45 -1.13
CA ALA A 84 -9.52 -20.41 -2.02
C ALA A 84 -10.67 -19.70 -2.76
N VAL A 85 -10.46 -18.39 -3.02
CA VAL A 85 -11.33 -17.62 -3.89
C VAL A 85 -10.79 -17.71 -5.31
N ASP A 86 -11.67 -18.08 -6.25
CA ASP A 86 -11.36 -18.09 -7.66
C ASP A 86 -11.94 -16.82 -8.32
N LEU A 87 -11.09 -16.05 -9.00
CA LEU A 87 -11.51 -14.83 -9.70
C LEU A 87 -12.45 -15.12 -10.89
N ASP A 88 -12.35 -16.30 -11.51
CA ASP A 88 -13.23 -16.68 -12.58
C ASP A 88 -14.68 -16.95 -12.09
N GLU A 89 -14.84 -17.38 -10.84
CA GLU A 89 -16.16 -17.53 -10.20
C GLU A 89 -16.79 -16.18 -9.84
N LEU A 90 -16.01 -15.11 -9.83
CA LEU A 90 -16.46 -13.75 -9.56
C LEU A 90 -16.83 -12.96 -10.83
N ARG A 91 -16.80 -13.57 -12.01
CA ARG A 91 -17.28 -12.95 -13.25
C ARG A 91 -18.73 -12.49 -13.10
N GLY A 92 -19.03 -11.31 -13.59
CA GLY A 92 -20.31 -10.63 -13.37
C GLY A 92 -20.36 -9.75 -12.12
N ARG A 93 -19.30 -9.75 -11.30
CA ARG A 93 -19.16 -8.88 -10.14
C ARG A 93 -18.01 -7.89 -10.32
N VAL A 94 -18.12 -6.73 -9.71
CA VAL A 94 -17.00 -5.79 -9.56
C VAL A 94 -16.10 -6.32 -8.46
N VAL A 95 -14.78 -6.37 -8.70
CA VAL A 95 -13.82 -6.89 -7.72
C VAL A 95 -12.82 -5.81 -7.35
N LEU A 96 -12.54 -5.65 -6.05
CA LEU A 96 -11.46 -4.84 -5.53
C LEU A 96 -10.41 -5.75 -4.88
N ILE A 97 -9.20 -5.76 -5.42
CA ILE A 97 -8.06 -6.43 -4.81
C ILE A 97 -7.29 -5.39 -4.00
N ASP A 98 -7.17 -5.62 -2.69
CA ASP A 98 -6.48 -4.75 -1.74
C ASP A 98 -5.21 -5.41 -1.22
N PHE A 99 -4.04 -4.92 -1.62
CA PHE A 99 -2.75 -5.36 -1.09
C PHE A 99 -2.39 -4.58 0.16
N TRP A 100 -2.21 -5.29 1.26
CA TRP A 100 -1.97 -4.69 2.57
C TRP A 100 -1.01 -5.51 3.45
N ALA A 101 -0.54 -4.88 4.52
CA ALA A 101 0.17 -5.54 5.61
C ALA A 101 -0.30 -4.93 6.94
N TYR A 102 -0.49 -5.75 7.98
CA TYR A 102 -1.15 -5.28 9.21
C TYR A 102 -0.33 -4.23 9.99
N SER A 103 1.00 -4.22 9.86
CA SER A 103 1.85 -3.23 10.54
C SER A 103 2.16 -1.97 9.69
N CYS A 104 1.75 -1.95 8.43
CA CYS A 104 1.93 -0.82 7.53
C CYS A 104 1.01 0.34 7.93
N ILE A 105 1.58 1.47 8.34
CA ILE A 105 0.79 2.63 8.81
C ILE A 105 -0.13 3.21 7.72
N ASN A 106 0.32 3.22 6.45
CA ASN A 106 -0.49 3.70 5.33
C ASN A 106 -1.67 2.75 5.08
N CYS A 107 -1.47 1.43 5.24
CA CYS A 107 -2.55 0.45 5.15
C CYS A 107 -3.57 0.64 6.28
N GLN A 108 -3.10 0.92 7.51
CA GLN A 108 -4.00 1.15 8.65
C GLN A 108 -4.93 2.36 8.42
N ARG A 109 -4.47 3.37 7.66
CA ARG A 109 -5.33 4.52 7.26
C ARG A 109 -6.23 4.20 6.06
N SER A 110 -5.82 3.29 5.18
CA SER A 110 -6.59 2.87 4.00
C SER A 110 -7.70 1.87 4.32
N ILE A 111 -7.44 0.89 5.19
CA ILE A 111 -8.36 -0.22 5.51
C ILE A 111 -9.76 0.24 5.92
N PRO A 112 -9.97 1.29 6.74
CA PRO A 112 -11.31 1.76 7.08
C PRO A 112 -12.17 2.11 5.85
N HIS A 113 -11.58 2.65 4.79
CA HIS A 113 -12.28 2.95 3.53
C HIS A 113 -12.67 1.64 2.81
N VAL A 114 -11.74 0.68 2.71
CA VAL A 114 -11.99 -0.61 2.06
C VAL A 114 -13.08 -1.41 2.79
N VAL A 115 -13.05 -1.42 4.13
CA VAL A 115 -14.10 -2.05 4.97
C VAL A 115 -15.44 -1.38 4.73
N ALA A 116 -15.49 -0.05 4.70
CA ALA A 116 -16.72 0.69 4.45
C ALA A 116 -17.30 0.42 3.05
N TRP A 117 -16.45 0.32 2.02
CA TRP A 117 -16.90 -0.03 0.67
C TRP A 117 -17.44 -1.47 0.60
N ASP A 118 -16.75 -2.43 1.24
CA ASP A 118 -17.26 -3.80 1.32
C ASP A 118 -18.62 -3.85 2.02
N GLU A 119 -18.79 -3.17 3.15
CA GLU A 119 -20.05 -3.12 3.88
C GLU A 119 -21.18 -2.45 3.06
N ALA A 120 -20.86 -1.35 2.38
CA ALA A 120 -21.86 -0.59 1.63
C ALA A 120 -22.28 -1.27 0.31
N TYR A 121 -21.34 -1.92 -0.40
CA TYR A 121 -21.55 -2.32 -1.78
C TYR A 121 -21.50 -3.85 -2.02
N ARG A 122 -21.24 -4.66 -1.00
CA ARG A 122 -21.22 -6.14 -1.11
C ARG A 122 -22.51 -6.68 -1.72
N ASP A 123 -23.66 -6.22 -1.21
CA ASP A 123 -24.98 -6.66 -1.69
C ASP A 123 -25.32 -6.05 -3.05
N ALA A 124 -24.68 -4.97 -3.45
CA ALA A 124 -24.81 -4.33 -4.76
C ALA A 124 -23.89 -4.93 -5.83
N GLY A 125 -23.08 -5.93 -5.50
CA GLY A 125 -22.26 -6.65 -6.48
C GLY A 125 -20.76 -6.42 -6.35
N LEU A 126 -20.26 -5.68 -5.34
CA LEU A 126 -18.83 -5.59 -5.04
C LEU A 126 -18.34 -6.87 -4.34
N SER A 127 -17.17 -7.32 -4.72
CA SER A 127 -16.38 -8.35 -4.00
C SER A 127 -15.01 -7.78 -3.66
N VAL A 128 -14.70 -7.66 -2.38
CA VAL A 128 -13.36 -7.26 -1.93
C VAL A 128 -12.54 -8.49 -1.59
N ILE A 129 -11.27 -8.50 -1.99
CA ILE A 129 -10.29 -9.52 -1.64
C ILE A 129 -9.06 -8.82 -1.10
N GLY A 130 -8.76 -9.02 0.17
CA GLY A 130 -7.50 -8.56 0.76
C GLY A 130 -6.37 -9.54 0.44
N VAL A 131 -5.24 -9.04 -0.01
CA VAL A 131 -4.01 -9.83 -0.19
C VAL A 131 -2.99 -9.32 0.83
N HIS A 132 -2.83 -10.06 1.91
CA HIS A 132 -1.84 -9.74 2.93
C HIS A 132 -0.47 -10.20 2.45
N SER A 133 0.36 -9.25 2.01
CA SER A 133 1.71 -9.46 1.51
C SER A 133 2.72 -8.88 2.51
N PRO A 134 3.53 -9.69 3.19
CA PRO A 134 4.36 -9.25 4.29
C PRO A 134 5.54 -8.38 3.83
N GLU A 135 5.76 -7.23 4.51
CA GLU A 135 6.98 -6.44 4.42
C GLU A 135 8.07 -7.00 5.35
N TYR A 136 7.65 -7.49 6.53
CA TYR A 136 8.54 -7.96 7.58
C TYR A 136 8.31 -9.44 7.91
N ALA A 137 9.35 -10.10 8.45
CA ALA A 137 9.28 -11.52 8.79
C ALA A 137 8.18 -11.87 9.82
N PHE A 138 7.90 -10.98 10.78
CA PHE A 138 6.85 -11.20 11.79
C PHE A 138 5.43 -11.14 11.23
N GLU A 139 5.25 -10.54 10.05
CA GLU A 139 3.97 -10.46 9.34
C GLU A 139 3.60 -11.76 8.62
N LYS A 140 4.55 -12.70 8.49
CA LYS A 140 4.31 -14.02 7.91
C LYS A 140 3.56 -14.97 8.84
N GLU A 141 3.48 -14.63 10.12
CA GLU A 141 2.81 -15.48 11.11
C GLU A 141 1.28 -15.38 10.99
N PRO A 142 0.55 -16.47 10.62
CA PRO A 142 -0.89 -16.42 10.37
C PRO A 142 -1.70 -15.86 11.53
N ARG A 143 -1.31 -16.15 12.78
CA ARG A 143 -2.01 -15.67 13.98
C ARG A 143 -1.96 -14.15 14.14
N ASN A 144 -0.84 -13.54 13.71
CA ASN A 144 -0.71 -12.08 13.74
C ASN A 144 -1.58 -11.44 12.67
N VAL A 145 -1.65 -12.06 11.48
CA VAL A 145 -2.54 -11.61 10.40
C VAL A 145 -4.00 -11.71 10.81
N GLU A 146 -4.40 -12.84 11.41
CA GLU A 146 -5.74 -13.05 11.94
C GLU A 146 -6.10 -12.03 13.04
N ALA A 147 -5.14 -11.66 13.89
CA ALA A 147 -5.33 -10.59 14.86
C ALA A 147 -5.57 -9.24 14.17
N GLY A 148 -4.76 -8.89 13.17
CA GLY A 148 -4.95 -7.68 12.37
C GLY A 148 -6.30 -7.64 11.67
N ILE A 149 -6.74 -8.74 11.06
CA ILE A 149 -8.07 -8.88 10.44
C ILE A 149 -9.18 -8.53 11.44
N ARG A 150 -9.11 -9.06 12.66
CA ARG A 150 -10.09 -8.76 13.72
C ARG A 150 -10.02 -7.30 14.19
N ASP A 151 -8.81 -6.81 14.41
CA ASP A 151 -8.59 -5.46 14.96
C ASP A 151 -9.05 -4.36 13.99
N PHE A 152 -8.94 -4.62 12.67
CA PHE A 152 -9.42 -3.71 11.62
C PHE A 152 -10.86 -3.97 11.19
N GLY A 153 -11.54 -4.98 11.74
CA GLY A 153 -12.93 -5.28 11.41
C GLY A 153 -13.15 -5.86 10.00
N ILE A 154 -12.09 -6.42 9.39
CA ILE A 154 -12.14 -6.97 8.04
C ILE A 154 -13.04 -8.22 8.01
N GLN A 155 -14.07 -8.22 7.15
CA GLN A 155 -15.01 -9.32 6.96
C GLN A 155 -14.86 -10.00 5.59
N TYR A 156 -14.28 -9.33 4.61
CA TYR A 156 -14.03 -9.87 3.28
C TYR A 156 -12.92 -10.93 3.29
N PRO A 157 -12.85 -11.81 2.27
CA PRO A 157 -11.79 -12.81 2.13
C PRO A 157 -10.39 -12.20 2.17
N VAL A 158 -9.48 -12.84 2.89
CA VAL A 158 -8.07 -12.44 2.94
C VAL A 158 -7.17 -13.60 2.58
N ALA A 159 -6.30 -13.38 1.59
CA ALA A 159 -5.25 -14.29 1.13
C ALA A 159 -3.93 -13.98 1.82
N LEU A 160 -3.25 -14.98 2.38
CA LEU A 160 -1.91 -14.86 2.96
C LEU A 160 -0.86 -15.15 1.90
N ASP A 161 -0.21 -14.11 1.37
CA ASP A 161 0.76 -14.16 0.27
C ASP A 161 2.21 -14.06 0.80
N ASN A 162 2.61 -15.00 1.66
CA ASN A 162 3.91 -14.96 2.36
C ASN A 162 5.13 -15.02 1.43
N ASP A 163 4.98 -15.60 0.25
CA ASP A 163 6.06 -15.73 -0.74
C ASP A 163 6.01 -14.65 -1.81
N LEU A 164 5.09 -13.68 -1.67
CA LEU A 164 4.87 -12.57 -2.61
C LEU A 164 4.59 -13.03 -4.05
N ALA A 165 3.97 -14.21 -4.21
CA ALA A 165 3.68 -14.77 -5.52
C ALA A 165 2.54 -14.03 -6.22
N THR A 166 1.47 -13.70 -5.50
CA THR A 166 0.38 -12.85 -5.99
C THR A 166 0.84 -11.41 -6.15
N TRP A 167 1.57 -10.86 -5.16
CA TRP A 167 2.22 -9.56 -5.23
C TRP A 167 3.01 -9.38 -6.53
N THR A 168 3.88 -10.33 -6.84
CA THR A 168 4.71 -10.32 -8.06
C THR A 168 3.85 -10.46 -9.31
N ASN A 169 2.82 -11.33 -9.29
CA ASN A 169 1.93 -11.52 -10.42
C ASN A 169 1.11 -10.27 -10.77
N PHE A 170 0.72 -9.48 -9.76
CA PHE A 170 0.06 -8.19 -9.94
C PHE A 170 1.05 -7.06 -10.23
N ARG A 171 2.35 -7.33 -10.33
CA ARG A 171 3.42 -6.32 -10.49
C ARG A 171 3.34 -5.22 -9.44
N ASN A 172 2.86 -5.58 -8.25
CA ASN A 172 2.70 -4.64 -7.15
C ASN A 172 4.07 -4.17 -6.63
N ARG A 173 4.11 -2.94 -6.09
CA ARG A 173 5.36 -2.28 -5.66
C ARG A 173 5.21 -1.54 -4.35
N TYR A 174 3.99 -1.31 -3.89
CA TYR A 174 3.69 -0.43 -2.76
C TYR A 174 2.61 -1.03 -1.85
N TRP A 175 2.61 -0.61 -0.61
CA TRP A 175 1.54 -0.81 0.36
C TRP A 175 0.94 0.54 0.79
N PRO A 176 -0.41 0.68 0.86
CA PRO A 176 -1.38 -0.22 0.25
C PRO A 176 -1.36 -0.13 -1.28
N ALA A 177 -2.05 -1.05 -1.96
CA ALA A 177 -2.33 -0.91 -3.38
C ALA A 177 -3.69 -1.52 -3.71
N HIS A 178 -4.45 -0.85 -4.56
CA HIS A 178 -5.77 -1.26 -4.97
C HIS A 178 -5.80 -1.52 -6.47
N TYR A 179 -6.44 -2.63 -6.86
CA TYR A 179 -6.73 -2.96 -8.25
C TYR A 179 -8.24 -3.14 -8.37
N LEU A 180 -8.88 -2.23 -9.08
CA LEU A 180 -10.32 -2.25 -9.33
C LEU A 180 -10.58 -2.96 -10.65
N VAL A 181 -11.45 -3.97 -10.62
CA VAL A 181 -11.72 -4.90 -11.73
C VAL A 181 -13.20 -4.87 -12.03
N ASP A 182 -13.56 -4.79 -13.31
CA ASP A 182 -14.94 -4.83 -13.76
C ASP A 182 -15.53 -6.25 -13.79
N ALA A 183 -16.82 -6.34 -14.14
CA ALA A 183 -17.56 -7.59 -14.23
C ALA A 183 -17.00 -8.56 -15.29
N ASP A 184 -16.30 -8.07 -16.30
CA ASP A 184 -15.63 -8.87 -17.33
C ASP A 184 -14.22 -9.30 -16.93
N GLY A 185 -13.77 -8.90 -15.73
CA GLY A 185 -12.45 -9.20 -15.17
C GLY A 185 -11.33 -8.37 -15.76
N VAL A 186 -11.63 -7.20 -16.34
CA VAL A 186 -10.63 -6.26 -16.80
C VAL A 186 -10.25 -5.33 -15.65
N VAL A 187 -8.95 -5.13 -15.42
CA VAL A 187 -8.46 -4.13 -14.47
C VAL A 187 -8.75 -2.74 -15.04
N ARG A 188 -9.49 -1.93 -14.27
CA ARG A 188 -9.98 -0.61 -14.71
C ARG A 188 -9.31 0.56 -14.00
N GLN A 189 -8.72 0.30 -12.83
CA GLN A 189 -7.93 1.28 -12.08
C GLN A 189 -6.86 0.56 -11.27
N VAL A 190 -5.69 1.19 -11.16
CA VAL A 190 -4.62 0.81 -10.23
C VAL A 190 -4.29 2.01 -9.37
N SER A 191 -4.26 1.86 -8.05
CA SER A 191 -3.88 2.91 -7.12
C SER A 191 -2.81 2.40 -6.16
N PHE A 192 -1.64 3.04 -6.17
CA PHE A 192 -0.51 2.73 -5.28
C PHE A 192 -0.39 3.78 -4.19
N GLY A 193 -0.27 3.32 -2.94
CA GLY A 193 -0.20 4.17 -1.78
C GLY A 193 -1.59 4.52 -1.22
N GLU A 194 -1.61 5.34 -0.19
CA GLU A 194 -2.84 5.85 0.44
C GLU A 194 -3.39 7.08 -0.28
N GLY A 195 -4.68 7.40 -0.05
CA GLY A 195 -5.37 8.54 -0.65
C GLY A 195 -6.25 8.17 -1.85
N HIS A 196 -6.79 9.19 -2.54
CA HIS A 196 -7.70 9.05 -3.67
C HIS A 196 -8.97 8.22 -3.41
N TYR A 197 -9.38 8.10 -2.14
CA TYR A 197 -10.47 7.22 -1.73
C TYR A 197 -11.81 7.63 -2.36
N ALA A 198 -12.10 8.93 -2.43
CA ALA A 198 -13.33 9.42 -3.06
C ALA A 198 -13.39 9.10 -4.57
N ASP A 199 -12.26 9.18 -5.28
CA ASP A 199 -12.19 8.82 -6.70
C ASP A 199 -12.37 7.31 -6.88
N THR A 200 -11.68 6.49 -6.08
CA THR A 200 -11.82 5.03 -6.11
C THR A 200 -13.26 4.60 -5.81
N GLU A 201 -13.91 5.18 -4.79
CA GLU A 201 -15.31 4.87 -4.48
C GLU A 201 -16.25 5.28 -5.62
N ARG A 202 -16.03 6.43 -6.24
CA ARG A 202 -16.81 6.85 -7.40
C ARG A 202 -16.70 5.86 -8.56
N LEU A 203 -15.48 5.37 -8.84
CA LEU A 203 -15.25 4.37 -9.88
C LEU A 203 -15.84 2.98 -9.53
N ILE A 204 -15.81 2.58 -8.26
CA ILE A 204 -16.53 1.38 -7.79
C ILE A 204 -18.01 1.50 -8.13
N ARG A 205 -18.63 2.62 -7.80
CA ARG A 205 -20.06 2.87 -8.05
C ARG A 205 -20.39 2.89 -9.53
N GLU A 206 -19.54 3.50 -10.36
CA GLU A 206 -19.67 3.52 -11.81
C GLU A 206 -19.67 2.09 -12.39
N LEU A 207 -18.71 1.25 -11.96
CA LEU A 207 -18.65 -0.14 -12.42
C LEU A 207 -19.82 -0.99 -11.94
N LEU A 208 -20.36 -0.73 -10.74
CA LEU A 208 -21.54 -1.42 -10.24
C LEU A 208 -22.80 -1.07 -11.04
N GLU A 209 -22.95 0.21 -11.43
CA GLU A 209 -24.04 0.67 -12.30
C GLU A 209 -23.88 0.13 -13.73
N ASP A 210 -22.66 -0.02 -14.23
CA ASP A 210 -22.36 -0.63 -15.53
C ASP A 210 -22.69 -2.15 -15.53
N ALA A 211 -22.35 -2.85 -14.45
CA ALA A 211 -22.61 -4.28 -14.30
C ALA A 211 -24.11 -4.60 -14.13
N ASP A 212 -24.84 -3.74 -13.41
CA ASP A 212 -26.29 -3.83 -13.22
C ASP A 212 -26.92 -2.43 -13.27
N PRO A 213 -27.42 -2.02 -14.44
CA PRO A 213 -28.06 -0.70 -14.61
C PRO A 213 -29.31 -0.45 -13.75
N GLY A 214 -29.79 -1.48 -13.07
CA GLY A 214 -30.93 -1.42 -12.15
C GLY A 214 -30.52 -1.40 -10.66
N VAL A 215 -29.25 -1.46 -10.36
CA VAL A 215 -28.77 -1.55 -8.98
C VAL A 215 -29.10 -0.29 -8.18
N ALA A 216 -29.60 -0.49 -6.96
CA ALA A 216 -29.82 0.61 -6.03
C ALA A 216 -28.59 0.77 -5.12
N LEU A 217 -27.78 1.76 -5.39
CA LEU A 217 -26.59 2.04 -4.57
C LEU A 217 -26.94 2.88 -3.34
N PRO A 218 -26.37 2.59 -2.16
CA PRO A 218 -26.47 3.46 -0.99
C PRO A 218 -25.76 4.80 -1.26
N ALA A 219 -25.90 5.76 -0.33
CA ALA A 219 -25.07 6.97 -0.35
C ALA A 219 -23.58 6.60 -0.28
N PRO A 220 -22.67 7.43 -0.83
CA PRO A 220 -21.25 7.25 -0.64
C PRO A 220 -20.86 7.17 0.84
N THR A 221 -19.78 6.45 1.12
CA THR A 221 -19.30 6.25 2.50
C THR A 221 -18.70 7.55 3.06
N GLU A 222 -18.82 7.73 4.37
CA GLU A 222 -18.31 8.93 5.07
C GLU A 222 -17.14 8.55 5.99
N VAL A 223 -16.06 8.03 5.42
CA VAL A 223 -14.82 7.74 6.15
C VAL A 223 -13.89 8.94 6.05
N ALA A 224 -13.33 9.38 7.18
CA ALA A 224 -12.37 10.48 7.19
C ALA A 224 -11.08 10.07 6.48
N ASP A 225 -10.62 10.90 5.54
CA ASP A 225 -9.32 10.71 4.91
C ASP A 225 -8.21 11.22 5.85
N GLU A 226 -7.44 10.29 6.40
CA GLU A 226 -6.31 10.56 7.30
C GLU A 226 -4.96 10.60 6.55
N THR A 227 -4.98 10.61 5.23
CA THR A 227 -3.77 10.71 4.40
C THR A 227 -3.03 12.00 4.71
N PRO A 228 -1.74 11.96 5.09
CA PRO A 228 -0.96 13.17 5.35
C PRO A 228 -0.84 14.04 4.12
N ASP A 229 -1.11 15.35 4.27
CA ASP A 229 -0.87 16.32 3.21
C ASP A 229 0.60 16.30 2.77
N ALA A 230 0.88 16.12 1.51
CA ALA A 230 2.23 16.12 0.92
C ALA A 230 3.01 17.43 1.16
N GLY A 231 2.34 18.49 1.63
CA GLY A 231 2.90 19.80 1.99
C GLY A 231 3.03 20.06 3.49
N SER A 232 2.54 19.21 4.35
CA SER A 232 2.62 19.36 5.81
C SER A 232 3.95 18.86 6.37
N THR A 233 5.06 19.47 5.92
CA THR A 233 6.23 19.54 6.79
C THR A 233 5.81 20.38 7.98
N THR A 234 5.39 19.74 9.07
CA THR A 234 5.25 20.38 10.37
C THR A 234 6.54 21.13 10.65
N ARG A 235 6.53 22.43 10.42
CA ARG A 235 7.49 23.34 11.02
C ARG A 235 7.38 23.07 12.53
N ARG A 236 8.33 22.34 13.04
CA ARG A 236 8.58 22.26 14.48
C ARG A 236 8.49 23.69 15.00
N PRO A 237 7.62 24.03 15.95
CA PRO A 237 7.60 25.37 16.49
C PRO A 237 8.97 25.64 17.06
N SER A 238 9.68 26.55 16.41
CA SER A 238 10.96 27.07 16.83
C SER A 238 10.78 27.72 18.19
N SER A 239 11.48 27.15 19.16
CA SER A 239 11.98 27.82 20.36
C SER A 239 10.97 28.55 21.25
N ALA A 240 10.68 27.92 22.37
CA ALA A 240 10.27 28.61 23.58
C ALA A 240 11.24 29.81 23.85
N PRO A 241 10.73 30.99 24.26
CA PRO A 241 11.58 32.11 24.58
C PRO A 241 12.44 31.77 25.80
N ARG A 242 13.74 31.88 25.65
CA ARG A 242 14.69 31.82 26.76
C ARG A 242 14.26 32.84 27.82
N SER A 243 13.78 32.37 28.96
CA SER A 243 13.60 33.20 30.13
C SER A 243 14.94 33.78 30.53
N ARG A 244 15.09 35.08 30.37
CA ARG A 244 16.19 35.84 30.93
C ARG A 244 16.07 35.72 32.47
N ARG A 245 16.97 34.96 33.10
CA ARG A 245 17.21 35.03 34.53
C ARG A 245 17.77 36.41 34.81
N THR A 246 16.95 37.31 35.34
CA THR A 246 17.42 38.54 35.98
C THR A 246 18.10 38.16 37.29
N SER A 247 19.39 38.31 37.32
CA SER A 247 20.23 38.29 38.53
C SER A 247 19.86 39.47 39.41
N ALA A 248 19.09 39.22 40.49
CA ALA A 248 18.87 40.19 41.54
C ALA A 248 20.08 40.19 42.44
N ALA A 249 20.84 41.29 42.38
CA ALA A 249 21.95 41.61 43.26
C ALA A 249 21.45 41.73 44.71
N ARG A 250 21.94 40.87 45.57
CA ARG A 250 21.84 40.98 47.03
C ARG A 250 22.63 42.17 47.51
N ARG A 251 21.98 43.30 47.81
CA ARG A 251 22.57 44.38 48.66
C ARG A 251 22.53 43.89 50.11
N ARG A 252 23.75 43.72 50.68
CA ARG A 252 23.98 43.70 52.12
C ARG A 252 23.81 45.11 52.64
N THR A 253 22.95 45.32 53.58
CA THR A 253 23.06 46.46 54.53
C THR A 253 23.11 45.89 55.92
N GLY A 254 24.20 46.09 56.54
CA GLY A 254 24.40 45.89 57.97
C GLY A 254 23.94 47.14 58.76
N ALA A 255 23.60 46.89 59.97
CA ALA A 255 23.63 47.81 61.13
C ALA A 255 22.71 47.24 62.18
N ALA A 256 23.14 46.95 63.27
CA ALA A 256 23.67 47.53 64.49
C ALA A 256 22.68 47.31 65.62
N ARG A 257 23.21 46.65 66.64
CA ARG A 257 23.02 46.73 68.11
C ARG A 257 21.94 47.66 68.65
N ALA A 258 21.10 47.16 69.57
CA ALA A 258 21.14 47.62 70.97
C ALA A 258 20.06 46.93 71.82
N ARG A 259 20.55 46.47 72.98
CA ARG A 259 19.98 46.17 74.29
C ARG A 259 18.96 45.02 74.45
#